data_57146323a510544756f296629d78c2c5
#
_entry.id   57146323a510544756f296629d78c2c5
#
_cell.length_a   1.000
_cell.length_b   1.000
_cell.length_c   1.000
_cell.angle_alpha   90.00
_cell.angle_beta   90.00
_cell.angle_gamma   90.00
#
_symmetry.space_group_name_H-M   'P 1'
#
loop_
_entity.id
_entity.type
_entity.pdbx_description
1 polymer ?
#
loop_
_entity_poly.entity_id
_entity_poly.type
_entity_poly.pdbx_seq_one_letter_code
_entity_poly.pdbx_strand_id
1 'polypeptide(L)'
;VIYQTAEDGLGDTVKPRLIEAEADLDRVLVIDEAKRELTLSDERIEKAIIQNGARLIILDPIQAYMGDKADMNKANEVRPIFRRLAEVAERTGCAVILIGHLNKAAGGQSAYRGLGSIDFRAAARSVLLIGRVKREPNVRVIIHDKSSLAPEGKPVAFCLDPETGFEWIGEYDITADELLSGAGGNNATKTEQAEKLILDLLADGKELASEGIEKVAADAGISARTVRAAKKNLDGRITSKRIGAAWYHALKK
;
A
#
# COMPACT_ATOMS: atom_id res chain seq x y z
N VAL A 1 0.82 4.24 19.94
CA VAL A 1 1.24 4.87 18.67
C VAL A 1 1.18 6.38 18.83
N ILE A 2 2.15 7.11 18.29
CA ILE A 2 2.05 8.56 18.08
C ILE A 2 1.78 8.76 16.58
N TYR A 3 0.68 9.42 16.22
CA TYR A 3 0.34 9.76 14.84
C TYR A 3 0.29 11.27 14.69
N GLN A 4 1.19 11.80 13.89
CA GLN A 4 1.32 13.23 13.68
C GLN A 4 1.01 13.53 12.21
N THR A 5 0.01 14.38 11.97
CA THR A 5 -0.41 14.80 10.63
C THR A 5 -0.52 16.31 10.54
N ALA A 6 -0.12 16.85 9.40
CA ALA A 6 -0.24 18.27 9.08
C ALA A 6 -1.24 18.57 7.95
N GLU A 7 -1.78 17.53 7.31
CA GLU A 7 -2.72 17.68 6.19
C GLU A 7 -4.16 17.35 6.59
N ASP A 8 -4.34 16.31 7.40
CA ASP A 8 -5.67 15.82 7.76
C ASP A 8 -6.11 16.32 9.14
N GLY A 9 -7.37 16.76 9.25
CA GLY A 9 -7.96 17.11 10.54
C GLY A 9 -8.11 15.89 11.45
N LEU A 10 -7.70 16.03 12.72
CA LEU A 10 -7.73 14.93 13.68
C LEU A 10 -9.16 14.44 13.98
N GLY A 11 -10.13 15.38 14.07
CA GLY A 11 -11.50 15.05 14.47
C GLY A 11 -12.40 14.61 13.33
N ASP A 12 -12.22 15.17 12.17
CA ASP A 12 -13.11 15.02 11.01
C ASP A 12 -12.59 13.99 9.98
N THR A 13 -11.30 13.73 9.97
CA THR A 13 -10.68 12.82 8.99
C THR A 13 -9.99 11.65 9.65
N VAL A 14 -9.03 11.91 10.55
CA VAL A 14 -8.19 10.84 11.13
C VAL A 14 -9.00 9.93 12.06
N LYS A 15 -9.75 10.52 13.00
CA LYS A 15 -10.53 9.74 13.97
C LYS A 15 -11.58 8.85 13.31
N PRO A 16 -12.39 9.29 12.34
CA PRO A 16 -13.31 8.41 11.61
C PRO A 16 -12.62 7.23 10.94
N ARG A 17 -11.47 7.46 10.26
CA ARG A 17 -10.70 6.39 9.61
C ARG A 17 -10.12 5.37 10.60
N LEU A 18 -9.69 5.83 11.78
CA LEU A 18 -9.22 4.95 12.84
C LEU A 18 -10.35 4.09 13.42
N ILE A 19 -11.56 4.65 13.56
CA ILE A 19 -12.75 3.91 13.99
C ILE A 19 -13.12 2.84 12.95
N GLU A 20 -13.14 3.20 11.66
CA GLU A 20 -13.41 2.26 10.57
C GLU A 20 -12.37 1.12 10.52
N ALA A 21 -11.12 1.43 10.85
CA ALA A 21 -10.04 0.45 10.97
C ALA A 21 -10.04 -0.33 12.30
N GLU A 22 -11.06 -0.16 13.16
CA GLU A 22 -11.20 -0.81 14.48
C GLU A 22 -9.98 -0.54 15.41
N ALA A 23 -9.34 0.62 15.26
CA ALA A 23 -8.20 0.98 16.08
C ALA A 23 -8.61 1.34 17.52
N ASP A 24 -7.77 0.94 18.49
CA ASP A 24 -7.88 1.39 19.88
C ASP A 24 -7.45 2.86 19.98
N LEU A 25 -8.43 3.76 20.03
CA LEU A 25 -8.19 5.21 20.02
C LEU A 25 -7.43 5.69 21.26
N ASP A 26 -7.56 5.02 22.41
CA ASP A 26 -6.83 5.37 23.63
C ASP A 26 -5.32 5.13 23.50
N ARG A 27 -4.93 4.35 22.50
CA ARG A 27 -3.52 4.08 22.16
C ARG A 27 -2.98 4.90 21.00
N VAL A 28 -3.78 5.83 20.45
CA VAL A 28 -3.33 6.76 19.40
C VAL A 28 -3.22 8.16 19.99
N LEU A 29 -2.00 8.66 20.04
CA LEU A 29 -1.66 9.93 20.65
C LEU A 29 -1.16 10.90 19.59
N VAL A 30 -1.27 12.20 19.88
CA VAL A 30 -0.70 13.29 19.08
C VAL A 30 0.16 14.19 19.97
N ILE A 31 1.19 14.81 19.38
CA ILE A 31 1.98 15.84 20.05
C ILE A 31 1.29 17.18 19.81
N ASP A 32 1.03 17.94 20.87
CA ASP A 32 0.39 19.25 20.77
C ASP A 32 1.32 20.27 20.07
N GLU A 33 0.81 20.86 19.00
CA GLU A 33 1.48 21.88 18.18
C GLU A 33 0.89 23.28 18.35
N ALA A 34 -0.11 23.47 19.22
CA ALA A 34 -0.81 24.74 19.37
C ALA A 34 0.12 25.93 19.72
N LYS A 35 1.25 25.67 20.38
CA LYS A 35 2.21 26.70 20.77
C LYS A 35 3.42 26.82 19.84
N ARG A 36 3.78 25.75 19.17
CA ARG A 36 4.95 25.68 18.29
C ARG A 36 4.85 24.49 17.38
N GLU A 37 5.03 24.72 16.09
CA GLU A 37 5.13 23.67 15.08
C GLU A 37 6.17 22.62 15.47
N LEU A 38 5.89 21.37 15.11
CA LEU A 38 6.78 20.26 15.34
C LEU A 38 7.75 20.12 14.17
N THR A 39 9.00 19.83 14.46
CA THR A 39 9.99 19.46 13.45
C THR A 39 10.61 18.11 13.78
N LEU A 40 11.18 17.43 12.77
CA LEU A 40 11.85 16.14 12.93
C LEU A 40 13.02 16.20 13.95
N SER A 41 13.56 17.38 14.21
CA SER A 41 14.63 17.60 15.18
C SER A 41 14.13 18.03 16.56
N ASP A 42 12.82 18.09 16.78
CA ASP A 42 12.25 18.56 18.04
C ASP A 42 12.37 17.51 19.15
N GLU A 43 12.80 17.96 20.32
CA GLU A 43 12.92 17.09 21.51
C GLU A 43 11.59 16.55 22.01
N ARG A 44 10.47 17.20 21.68
CA ARG A 44 9.13 16.73 22.04
C ARG A 44 8.83 15.35 21.49
N ILE A 45 9.43 14.97 20.34
CA ILE A 45 9.28 13.64 19.76
C ILE A 45 9.82 12.59 20.72
N GLU A 46 11.07 12.72 21.15
CA GLU A 46 11.69 11.76 22.06
C GLU A 46 11.00 11.74 23.43
N LYS A 47 10.67 12.93 23.96
CA LYS A 47 9.94 13.06 25.23
C LYS A 47 8.57 12.37 25.17
N ALA A 48 7.80 12.58 24.11
CA ALA A 48 6.50 11.95 23.94
C ALA A 48 6.61 10.43 23.82
N ILE A 49 7.60 9.92 23.09
CA ILE A 49 7.85 8.48 22.97
C ILE A 49 8.13 7.87 24.35
N ILE A 50 9.04 8.46 25.13
CA ILE A 50 9.45 7.95 26.44
C ILE A 50 8.29 8.03 27.44
N GLN A 51 7.63 9.18 27.56
CA GLN A 51 6.56 9.42 28.53
C GLN A 51 5.36 8.50 28.34
N ASN A 52 5.05 8.14 27.08
CA ASN A 52 3.89 7.32 26.76
C ASN A 52 4.26 5.86 26.42
N GLY A 53 5.52 5.49 26.49
CA GLY A 53 5.99 4.16 26.09
C GLY A 53 5.64 3.82 24.64
N ALA A 54 5.63 4.82 23.74
CA ALA A 54 5.22 4.62 22.36
C ALA A 54 6.23 3.71 21.61
N ARG A 55 5.71 2.74 20.86
CA ARG A 55 6.50 1.78 20.08
C ARG A 55 6.50 2.10 18.60
N LEU A 56 5.67 3.05 18.18
CA LEU A 56 5.56 3.51 16.80
C LEU A 56 5.24 5.00 16.79
N ILE A 57 5.95 5.75 15.96
CA ILE A 57 5.58 7.12 15.56
C ILE A 57 5.42 7.18 14.05
N ILE A 58 4.37 7.85 13.59
CA ILE A 58 4.05 8.11 12.19
C ILE A 58 4.01 9.62 11.97
N LEU A 59 4.72 10.11 10.96
CA LEU A 59 4.80 11.54 10.60
C LEU A 59 4.29 11.70 9.15
N ASP A 60 3.19 12.43 8.96
CA ASP A 60 2.41 12.51 7.72
C ASP A 60 1.99 13.96 7.38
N PRO A 61 2.53 14.54 6.31
CA PRO A 61 3.68 14.08 5.51
C PRO A 61 5.00 14.57 6.10
N ILE A 62 6.08 13.87 5.79
CA ILE A 62 7.44 14.24 6.26
C ILE A 62 7.82 15.68 5.91
N GLN A 63 7.34 16.19 4.78
CA GLN A 63 7.64 17.54 4.31
C GLN A 63 7.27 18.61 5.33
N ALA A 64 6.11 18.47 5.97
CA ALA A 64 5.61 19.43 6.96
C ALA A 64 6.50 19.52 8.21
N TYR A 65 7.26 18.47 8.48
CA TYR A 65 8.10 18.37 9.69
C TYR A 65 9.58 18.62 9.45
N MET A 66 10.00 18.97 8.23
CA MET A 66 11.41 19.28 7.94
C MET A 66 11.88 20.59 8.59
N GLY A 67 10.96 21.53 8.81
CA GLY A 67 11.25 22.88 9.29
C GLY A 67 11.71 23.83 8.17
N ASP A 68 11.45 25.13 8.36
CA ASP A 68 11.60 26.19 7.32
C ASP A 68 13.02 26.34 6.76
N LYS A 69 14.03 25.91 7.50
CA LYS A 69 15.45 26.09 7.15
C LYS A 69 16.06 24.93 6.38
N ALA A 70 15.36 23.80 6.31
CA ALA A 70 15.91 22.59 5.70
C ALA A 70 15.46 22.47 4.24
N ASP A 71 16.39 22.58 3.31
CA ASP A 71 16.16 22.27 1.90
C ASP A 71 16.20 20.74 1.70
N MET A 72 15.04 20.18 1.42
CA MET A 72 14.85 18.74 1.21
C MET A 72 15.68 18.16 0.04
N ASN A 73 16.20 19.01 -0.84
CA ASN A 73 17.03 18.59 -1.96
C ASN A 73 18.53 18.59 -1.62
N LYS A 74 18.90 19.08 -0.44
CA LYS A 74 20.28 19.15 0.02
C LYS A 74 20.64 18.07 1.01
N ALA A 75 21.49 17.15 0.61
CA ALA A 75 21.98 16.05 1.42
C ALA A 75 22.55 16.45 2.78
N ASN A 76 23.31 17.55 2.79
CA ASN A 76 23.95 18.07 4.01
C ASN A 76 22.95 18.60 5.05
N GLU A 77 21.74 18.96 4.64
CA GLU A 77 20.67 19.42 5.52
C GLU A 77 19.76 18.27 5.98
N VAL A 78 19.54 17.30 5.12
CA VAL A 78 18.66 16.13 5.37
C VAL A 78 19.34 15.09 6.28
N ARG A 79 20.60 14.74 6.00
CA ARG A 79 21.30 13.66 6.73
C ARG A 79 21.40 13.86 8.25
N PRO A 80 21.68 15.06 8.79
CA PRO A 80 21.71 15.26 10.25
C PRO A 80 20.36 15.01 10.92
N ILE A 81 19.25 15.40 10.26
CA ILE A 81 17.89 15.21 10.75
C ILE A 81 17.56 13.72 10.86
N PHE A 82 17.82 12.97 9.79
CA PHE A 82 17.58 11.52 9.79
C PHE A 82 18.47 10.77 10.77
N ARG A 83 19.73 11.19 10.91
CA ARG A 83 20.63 10.61 11.90
C ARG A 83 20.08 10.77 13.31
N ARG A 84 19.61 11.96 13.67
CA ARG A 84 18.99 12.23 14.97
C ARG A 84 17.75 11.36 15.21
N LEU A 85 16.86 11.24 14.22
CA LEU A 85 15.70 10.35 14.31
C LEU A 85 16.10 8.88 14.49
N ALA A 86 17.11 8.42 13.78
CA ALA A 86 17.63 7.06 13.93
C ALA A 86 18.20 6.83 15.35
N GLU A 87 18.92 7.80 15.90
CA GLU A 87 19.43 7.75 17.28
C GLU A 87 18.28 7.71 18.31
N VAL A 88 17.21 8.48 18.10
CA VAL A 88 16.00 8.42 18.95
C VAL A 88 15.33 7.06 18.85
N ALA A 89 15.14 6.55 17.63
CA ALA A 89 14.54 5.24 17.40
C ALA A 89 15.37 4.11 18.10
N GLU A 90 16.69 4.15 17.99
CA GLU A 90 17.57 3.17 18.62
C GLU A 90 17.50 3.22 20.15
N ARG A 91 17.61 4.42 20.76
CA ARG A 91 17.56 4.58 22.23
C ARG A 91 16.21 4.20 22.83
N THR A 92 15.12 4.48 22.13
CA THR A 92 13.75 4.26 22.64
C THR A 92 13.16 2.91 22.24
N GLY A 93 13.72 2.25 21.24
CA GLY A 93 13.15 1.07 20.60
C GLY A 93 11.83 1.36 19.89
N CYS A 94 11.58 2.62 19.51
CA CYS A 94 10.40 3.07 18.79
C CYS A 94 10.63 2.99 17.29
N ALA A 95 9.72 2.35 16.55
CA ALA A 95 9.72 2.39 15.08
C ALA A 95 9.29 3.78 14.60
N VAL A 96 9.91 4.28 13.53
CA VAL A 96 9.57 5.57 12.90
C VAL A 96 9.13 5.34 11.47
N ILE A 97 7.89 5.72 11.16
CA ILE A 97 7.35 5.75 9.80
C ILE A 97 7.26 7.20 9.34
N LEU A 98 7.86 7.48 8.20
CA LEU A 98 7.80 8.77 7.53
C LEU A 98 7.00 8.61 6.24
N ILE A 99 5.85 9.25 6.17
CA ILE A 99 5.00 9.21 4.98
C ILE A 99 5.39 10.38 4.08
N GLY A 100 5.49 10.10 2.80
CA GLY A 100 5.82 11.12 1.83
C GLY A 100 5.13 10.92 0.49
N HIS A 101 4.87 12.03 -0.20
CA HIS A 101 4.22 12.02 -1.49
C HIS A 101 5.23 11.94 -2.62
N LEU A 102 4.88 11.19 -3.68
CA LEU A 102 5.70 11.10 -4.87
C LEU A 102 5.59 12.39 -5.71
N ASN A 103 6.70 12.84 -6.25
CA ASN A 103 6.71 13.94 -7.21
C ASN A 103 5.99 13.56 -8.51
N LYS A 104 5.16 14.47 -9.03
CA LYS A 104 4.40 14.28 -10.29
C LYS A 104 5.27 14.38 -11.56
N ALA A 105 6.59 14.49 -11.45
CA ALA A 105 7.48 14.60 -12.61
C ALA A 105 7.37 13.35 -13.49
N ALA A 106 6.85 13.52 -14.70
CA ALA A 106 6.76 12.47 -15.69
C ALA A 106 8.16 12.13 -16.26
N GLY A 107 8.49 10.84 -16.36
CA GLY A 107 9.64 10.38 -17.15
C GLY A 107 10.91 9.96 -16.39
N GLY A 108 10.94 10.03 -15.06
CA GLY A 108 12.08 9.51 -14.28
C GLY A 108 11.95 8.02 -13.94
N GLN A 109 13.08 7.34 -13.71
CA GLN A 109 13.10 5.99 -13.12
C GLN A 109 12.44 6.01 -11.73
N SER A 110 11.83 4.91 -11.30
CA SER A 110 11.12 4.78 -10.01
C SER A 110 11.94 5.28 -8.80
N ALA A 111 13.23 4.97 -8.78
CA ALA A 111 14.16 5.37 -7.73
C ALA A 111 14.28 6.90 -7.52
N TYR A 112 13.91 7.71 -8.53
CA TYR A 112 14.04 9.17 -8.53
C TYR A 112 12.71 9.91 -8.42
N ARG A 113 11.57 9.21 -8.37
CA ARG A 113 10.25 9.84 -8.19
C ARG A 113 9.91 10.08 -6.72
N GLY A 114 10.77 9.62 -5.81
CA GLY A 114 10.60 9.84 -4.38
C GLY A 114 10.73 11.31 -3.98
N LEU A 115 10.36 11.57 -2.77
CA LEU A 115 10.47 12.83 -2.07
C LEU A 115 11.90 13.39 -2.09
N GLY A 116 12.09 14.58 -2.60
CA GLY A 116 13.30 15.37 -2.40
C GLY A 116 14.57 14.66 -2.90
N SER A 117 15.63 14.75 -2.12
CA SER A 117 16.91 14.19 -2.49
C SER A 117 16.93 12.66 -2.37
N ILE A 118 17.80 12.02 -3.14
CA ILE A 118 18.12 10.59 -3.06
C ILE A 118 18.54 10.16 -1.63
N ASP A 119 18.90 11.13 -0.78
CA ASP A 119 19.31 10.91 0.60
C ASP A 119 18.17 10.47 1.51
N PHE A 120 16.92 10.84 1.22
CA PHE A 120 15.77 10.29 1.94
C PHE A 120 15.72 8.77 1.82
N ARG A 121 15.79 8.27 0.58
CA ARG A 121 15.82 6.84 0.31
C ARG A 121 17.08 6.18 0.89
N ALA A 122 18.22 6.86 0.81
CA ALA A 122 19.48 6.34 1.34
C ALA A 122 19.45 6.19 2.86
N ALA A 123 18.88 7.16 3.60
CA ALA A 123 18.83 7.18 5.06
C ALA A 123 17.84 6.15 5.65
N ALA A 124 16.72 5.88 4.95
CA ALA A 124 15.73 4.92 5.41
C ALA A 124 16.26 3.48 5.39
N ARG A 125 15.93 2.68 6.41
CA ARG A 125 16.26 1.25 6.50
C ARG A 125 15.35 0.40 5.61
N SER A 126 14.11 0.82 5.45
CA SER A 126 13.10 0.21 4.60
C SER A 126 12.35 1.30 3.85
N VAL A 127 12.09 1.10 2.58
CA VAL A 127 11.29 1.99 1.75
C VAL A 127 10.16 1.18 1.12
N LEU A 128 8.94 1.61 1.39
CA LEU A 128 7.73 1.04 0.82
C LEU A 128 7.14 2.04 -0.17
N LEU A 129 6.90 1.58 -1.38
CA LEU A 129 6.17 2.32 -2.40
C LEU A 129 4.71 1.87 -2.40
N ILE A 130 3.78 2.81 -2.26
CA ILE A 130 2.35 2.51 -2.33
C ILE A 130 1.77 3.23 -3.54
N GLY A 131 1.08 2.50 -4.39
CA GLY A 131 0.47 3.06 -5.58
C GLY A 131 -0.84 2.38 -5.96
N ARG A 132 -1.64 3.10 -6.75
CA ARG A 132 -2.91 2.58 -7.29
C ARG A 132 -2.66 1.88 -8.61
N VAL A 133 -3.24 0.71 -8.79
CA VAL A 133 -3.23 0.01 -10.08
C VAL A 133 -4.18 0.73 -11.04
N LYS A 134 -3.64 1.18 -12.19
CA LYS A 134 -4.42 2.01 -13.13
C LYS A 134 -5.66 1.30 -13.69
N ARG A 135 -5.55 0.00 -13.93
CA ARG A 135 -6.64 -0.83 -14.51
C ARG A 135 -7.63 -1.33 -13.46
N GLU A 136 -7.25 -1.31 -12.20
CA GLU A 136 -8.06 -1.75 -11.05
C GLU A 136 -8.17 -0.61 -10.03
N PRO A 137 -9.09 0.36 -10.22
CA PRO A 137 -9.11 1.62 -9.46
C PRO A 137 -9.23 1.46 -7.95
N ASN A 138 -9.79 0.36 -7.47
CA ASN A 138 -9.92 0.06 -6.04
C ASN A 138 -8.72 -0.69 -5.48
N VAL A 139 -7.79 -1.16 -6.34
CA VAL A 139 -6.60 -1.91 -5.91
C VAL A 139 -5.42 -0.97 -5.68
N ARG A 140 -4.75 -1.20 -4.56
CA ARG A 140 -3.49 -0.56 -4.17
C ARG A 140 -2.45 -1.64 -3.97
N VAL A 141 -1.21 -1.35 -4.31
CA VAL A 141 -0.09 -2.28 -4.10
C VAL A 141 0.98 -1.62 -3.26
N ILE A 142 1.50 -2.37 -2.32
CA ILE A 142 2.67 -2.04 -1.51
C ILE A 142 3.84 -2.81 -2.10
N ILE A 143 4.87 -2.10 -2.54
CA ILE A 143 6.11 -2.66 -3.06
C ILE A 143 7.24 -2.33 -2.09
N HIS A 144 8.02 -3.34 -1.68
CA HIS A 144 9.22 -3.15 -0.88
C HIS A 144 10.36 -2.71 -1.80
N ASP A 145 10.52 -1.39 -1.98
CA ASP A 145 11.45 -0.79 -2.95
C ASP A 145 12.91 -0.78 -2.47
N LYS A 146 13.13 -0.83 -1.15
CA LYS A 146 14.46 -0.94 -0.53
C LYS A 146 14.36 -1.64 0.82
N SER A 147 15.27 -2.54 1.07
CA SER A 147 15.54 -3.11 2.39
C SER A 147 17.04 -3.09 2.69
N SER A 148 17.40 -2.71 3.94
CA SER A 148 18.78 -2.77 4.43
C SER A 148 19.00 -3.91 5.41
N LEU A 149 17.97 -4.66 5.77
CA LEU A 149 17.98 -5.66 6.83
C LEU A 149 17.72 -7.08 6.35
N ALA A 150 17.00 -7.23 5.23
CA ALA A 150 16.61 -8.50 4.64
C ALA A 150 16.37 -8.32 3.14
N PRO A 151 16.24 -9.40 2.35
CA PRO A 151 15.76 -9.30 0.97
C PRO A 151 14.39 -8.62 0.92
N GLU A 152 14.13 -7.89 -0.16
CA GLU A 152 12.83 -7.28 -0.40
C GLU A 152 11.75 -8.37 -0.51
N GLY A 153 10.61 -8.11 0.13
CA GLY A 153 9.44 -8.98 0.02
C GLY A 153 8.75 -8.84 -1.34
N LYS A 154 7.89 -9.79 -1.65
CA LYS A 154 7.01 -9.69 -2.83
C LYS A 154 6.01 -8.53 -2.64
N PRO A 155 5.57 -7.88 -3.75
CA PRO A 155 4.51 -6.90 -3.68
C PRO A 155 3.23 -7.48 -3.10
N VAL A 156 2.54 -6.69 -2.27
CA VAL A 156 1.28 -7.07 -1.61
C VAL A 156 0.20 -6.08 -1.99
N ALA A 157 -0.94 -6.58 -2.45
CA ALA A 157 -2.09 -5.75 -2.81
C ALA A 157 -3.17 -5.74 -1.73
N PHE A 158 -3.92 -4.64 -1.70
CA PHE A 158 -5.14 -4.48 -0.94
C PHE A 158 -6.20 -3.73 -1.76
N CYS A 159 -7.46 -3.98 -1.46
CA CYS A 159 -8.59 -3.27 -2.02
C CYS A 159 -9.03 -2.16 -1.06
N LEU A 160 -9.34 -0.99 -1.60
CA LEU A 160 -10.10 0.07 -0.92
C LEU A 160 -11.37 0.29 -1.74
N ASP A 161 -12.43 -0.38 -1.35
CA ASP A 161 -13.72 -0.26 -2.00
C ASP A 161 -14.64 0.63 -1.16
N PRO A 162 -15.37 1.60 -1.76
CA PRO A 162 -16.26 2.50 -1.03
C PRO A 162 -17.40 1.79 -0.29
N GLU A 163 -17.81 0.60 -0.75
CA GLU A 163 -18.93 -0.15 -0.16
C GLU A 163 -18.44 -1.22 0.85
N THR A 164 -17.32 -1.89 0.54
CA THR A 164 -16.82 -3.01 1.35
C THR A 164 -15.61 -2.66 2.21
N GLY A 165 -15.08 -1.44 2.07
CA GLY A 165 -13.96 -0.95 2.86
C GLY A 165 -12.60 -1.55 2.45
N PHE A 166 -11.73 -1.73 3.44
CA PHE A 166 -10.38 -2.25 3.26
C PHE A 166 -10.35 -3.78 3.28
N GLU A 167 -9.64 -4.39 2.32
CA GLU A 167 -9.43 -5.84 2.30
C GLU A 167 -8.08 -6.21 1.70
N TRP A 168 -7.31 -7.08 2.36
CA TRP A 168 -6.07 -7.63 1.82
C TRP A 168 -6.34 -8.57 0.64
N ILE A 169 -5.62 -8.37 -0.48
CA ILE A 169 -5.67 -9.27 -1.64
C ILE A 169 -4.56 -10.34 -1.54
N GLY A 170 -3.39 -9.97 -1.01
CA GLY A 170 -2.22 -10.83 -0.94
C GLY A 170 -1.16 -10.48 -1.98
N GLU A 171 -0.31 -11.45 -2.33
CA GLU A 171 0.77 -11.24 -3.31
C GLU A 171 0.22 -10.75 -4.66
N TYR A 172 0.93 -9.78 -5.25
CA TYR A 172 0.54 -9.14 -6.51
C TYR A 172 1.76 -8.99 -7.42
N ASP A 173 1.64 -9.45 -8.67
CA ASP A 173 2.75 -9.46 -9.62
C ASP A 173 2.83 -8.14 -10.38
N ILE A 174 3.59 -7.19 -9.84
CA ILE A 174 3.85 -5.88 -10.44
C ILE A 174 5.20 -5.33 -9.95
N THR A 175 5.93 -4.68 -10.83
CA THR A 175 7.16 -3.96 -10.48
C THR A 175 6.87 -2.50 -10.10
N ALA A 176 7.84 -1.87 -9.43
CA ALA A 176 7.74 -0.45 -9.08
C ALA A 176 7.62 0.44 -10.33
N ASP A 177 8.36 0.11 -11.39
CA ASP A 177 8.31 0.87 -12.64
C ASP A 177 6.97 0.74 -13.36
N GLU A 178 6.37 -0.44 -13.37
CA GLU A 178 5.04 -0.68 -13.91
C GLU A 178 3.96 0.08 -13.11
N LEU A 179 4.02 0.03 -11.80
CA LEU A 179 3.09 0.74 -10.92
C LEU A 179 3.16 2.27 -11.15
N LEU A 180 4.37 2.82 -11.23
CA LEU A 180 4.59 4.26 -11.38
C LEU A 180 4.34 4.78 -12.79
N SER A 181 4.63 4.01 -13.82
CA SER A 181 4.35 4.39 -15.21
C SER A 181 2.86 4.32 -15.54
N GLY A 182 2.10 3.56 -14.73
CA GLY A 182 0.73 3.22 -15.05
C GLY A 182 0.60 2.34 -16.30
N ALA A 183 1.72 1.89 -16.82
CA ALA A 183 1.81 0.78 -17.74
C ALA A 183 1.70 -0.47 -16.87
N GLY A 184 0.50 -0.97 -16.67
CA GLY A 184 0.35 -2.33 -16.17
C GLY A 184 1.18 -3.23 -17.06
N GLY A 185 2.06 -4.04 -16.47
CA GLY A 185 3.02 -4.85 -17.21
C GLY A 185 2.39 -5.63 -18.37
N ASN A 186 3.21 -6.00 -19.33
CA ASN A 186 2.84 -6.94 -20.41
C ASN A 186 2.45 -8.34 -19.86
N ASN A 187 2.59 -8.55 -18.57
CA ASN A 187 2.09 -9.73 -17.88
C ASN A 187 0.64 -9.47 -17.46
N ALA A 188 -0.28 -10.26 -17.99
CA ALA A 188 -1.68 -10.24 -17.59
C ALA A 188 -1.78 -10.36 -16.06
N THR A 189 -2.58 -9.50 -15.43
CA THR A 189 -2.85 -9.60 -13.98
C THR A 189 -3.34 -11.00 -13.63
N LYS A 190 -3.20 -11.41 -12.38
CA LYS A 190 -3.78 -12.70 -11.94
C LYS A 190 -5.27 -12.80 -12.25
N THR A 191 -5.99 -11.67 -12.25
CA THR A 191 -7.40 -11.61 -12.65
C THR A 191 -7.56 -11.81 -14.16
N GLU A 192 -6.76 -11.14 -14.99
CA GLU A 192 -6.76 -11.34 -16.46
C GLU A 192 -6.30 -12.76 -16.83
N GLN A 193 -5.32 -13.32 -16.12
CA GLN A 193 -4.91 -14.72 -16.26
C GLN A 193 -6.08 -15.65 -15.94
N ALA A 194 -6.82 -15.37 -14.85
CA ALA A 194 -8.01 -16.12 -14.48
C ALA A 194 -9.14 -15.97 -15.51
N GLU A 195 -9.37 -14.77 -16.04
CA GLU A 195 -10.35 -14.52 -17.10
C GLU A 195 -10.02 -15.32 -18.36
N LYS A 196 -8.76 -15.25 -18.79
CA LYS A 196 -8.27 -16.03 -19.93
C LYS A 196 -8.43 -17.53 -19.67
N LEU A 197 -7.99 -18.02 -18.51
CA LEU A 197 -8.13 -19.43 -18.13
C LEU A 197 -9.60 -19.88 -18.15
N ILE A 198 -10.51 -19.08 -17.59
CA ILE A 198 -11.96 -19.39 -17.60
C ILE A 198 -12.48 -19.47 -19.03
N LEU A 199 -12.13 -18.50 -19.89
CA LEU A 199 -12.56 -18.50 -21.28
C LEU A 199 -12.02 -19.69 -22.06
N ASP A 200 -10.73 -20.06 -21.86
CA ASP A 200 -10.09 -21.20 -22.48
C ASP A 200 -10.74 -22.53 -22.02
N LEU A 201 -11.05 -22.65 -20.72
CA LEU A 201 -11.72 -23.82 -20.15
C LEU A 201 -13.16 -24.00 -20.67
N LEU A 202 -13.87 -22.89 -20.93
CA LEU A 202 -15.24 -22.89 -21.42
C LEU A 202 -15.33 -22.84 -22.96
N ALA A 203 -14.19 -22.81 -23.65
CA ALA A 203 -14.14 -22.87 -25.10
C ALA A 203 -14.85 -24.14 -25.64
N ASP A 204 -15.21 -24.12 -26.92
CA ASP A 204 -15.87 -25.23 -27.61
C ASP A 204 -17.24 -25.63 -27.03
N GLY A 205 -17.92 -24.68 -26.37
CA GLY A 205 -19.26 -24.92 -25.81
C GLY A 205 -19.28 -25.78 -24.55
N LYS A 206 -18.13 -25.93 -23.88
CA LYS A 206 -18.02 -26.68 -22.62
C LYS A 206 -18.76 -25.97 -21.48
N GLU A 207 -19.35 -26.76 -20.64
CA GLU A 207 -19.96 -26.33 -19.38
C GLU A 207 -19.20 -26.97 -18.21
N LEU A 208 -18.72 -26.16 -17.26
CA LEU A 208 -17.93 -26.62 -16.14
C LEU A 208 -18.48 -26.12 -14.80
N ALA A 209 -18.38 -27.00 -13.78
CA ALA A 209 -18.70 -26.62 -12.42
C ALA A 209 -17.68 -25.62 -11.86
N SER A 210 -18.14 -24.70 -10.99
CA SER A 210 -17.29 -23.73 -10.31
C SER A 210 -16.08 -24.37 -9.64
N GLU A 211 -16.27 -25.49 -8.97
CA GLU A 211 -15.21 -26.23 -8.26
C GLU A 211 -14.13 -26.74 -9.23
N GLY A 212 -14.52 -27.22 -10.41
CA GLY A 212 -13.58 -27.64 -11.45
C GLY A 212 -12.72 -26.49 -11.96
N ILE A 213 -13.33 -25.33 -12.19
CA ILE A 213 -12.61 -24.11 -12.60
C ILE A 213 -11.64 -23.66 -11.49
N GLU A 214 -12.08 -23.65 -10.22
CA GLU A 214 -11.27 -23.24 -9.08
C GLU A 214 -10.10 -24.20 -8.85
N LYS A 215 -10.26 -25.50 -9.07
CA LYS A 215 -9.19 -26.49 -8.96
C LYS A 215 -8.11 -26.24 -10.01
N VAL A 216 -8.47 -26.11 -11.29
CA VAL A 216 -7.50 -25.82 -12.36
C VAL A 216 -6.79 -24.48 -12.14
N ALA A 217 -7.52 -23.48 -11.65
CA ALA A 217 -6.94 -22.18 -11.30
C ALA A 217 -5.94 -22.28 -10.14
N ALA A 218 -6.24 -23.09 -9.12
CA ALA A 218 -5.32 -23.32 -7.99
C ALA A 218 -4.02 -24.00 -8.45
N ASP A 219 -4.10 -24.97 -9.36
CA ASP A 219 -2.92 -25.62 -9.98
C ASP A 219 -2.07 -24.62 -10.78
N ALA A 220 -2.69 -23.56 -11.33
CA ALA A 220 -2.01 -22.46 -12.01
C ALA A 220 -1.56 -21.32 -11.04
N GLY A 221 -1.67 -21.51 -9.72
CA GLY A 221 -1.29 -20.52 -8.71
C GLY A 221 -2.24 -19.31 -8.65
N ILE A 222 -3.51 -19.50 -9.02
CA ILE A 222 -4.55 -18.47 -8.99
C ILE A 222 -5.52 -18.78 -7.85
N SER A 223 -5.72 -17.81 -6.93
CA SER A 223 -6.61 -18.01 -5.78
C SER A 223 -8.08 -18.12 -6.17
N ALA A 224 -8.91 -18.83 -5.39
CA ALA A 224 -10.36 -18.93 -5.58
C ALA A 224 -11.04 -17.55 -5.57
N ARG A 225 -10.50 -16.60 -4.80
CA ARG A 225 -10.97 -15.21 -4.78
C ARG A 225 -10.74 -14.52 -6.13
N THR A 226 -9.55 -14.66 -6.70
CA THR A 226 -9.23 -14.11 -8.03
C THR A 226 -10.14 -14.71 -9.11
N VAL A 227 -10.44 -16.01 -9.01
CA VAL A 227 -11.41 -16.67 -9.90
C VAL A 227 -12.81 -16.08 -9.78
N ARG A 228 -13.26 -15.77 -8.55
CA ARG A 228 -14.58 -15.10 -8.35
C ARG A 228 -14.62 -13.70 -8.94
N ALA A 229 -13.56 -12.91 -8.75
CA ALA A 229 -13.44 -11.58 -9.36
C ALA A 229 -13.46 -11.67 -10.89
N ALA A 230 -12.70 -12.59 -11.48
CA ALA A 230 -12.68 -12.84 -12.92
C ALA A 230 -14.05 -13.26 -13.46
N LYS A 231 -14.79 -14.13 -12.77
CA LYS A 231 -16.16 -14.51 -13.13
C LYS A 231 -17.10 -13.30 -13.12
N LYS A 232 -16.98 -12.39 -12.14
CA LYS A 232 -17.76 -11.15 -12.07
C LYS A 232 -17.46 -10.24 -13.28
N ASN A 233 -16.18 -10.09 -13.63
CA ASN A 233 -15.79 -9.29 -14.81
C ASN A 233 -16.28 -9.90 -16.13
N LEU A 234 -16.42 -11.22 -16.19
CA LEU A 234 -16.91 -11.96 -17.35
C LEU A 234 -18.44 -12.10 -17.42
N ASP A 235 -19.21 -11.46 -16.54
CA ASP A 235 -20.69 -11.60 -16.46
C ASP A 235 -21.41 -11.30 -17.79
N GLY A 236 -20.86 -10.42 -18.61
CA GLY A 236 -21.32 -10.18 -19.99
C GLY A 236 -21.02 -11.30 -20.99
N ARG A 237 -20.04 -12.19 -20.71
CA ARG A 237 -19.46 -13.18 -21.64
C ARG A 237 -19.74 -14.63 -21.26
N ILE A 238 -20.06 -14.90 -20.00
CA ILE A 238 -20.40 -16.21 -19.49
C ILE A 238 -21.82 -16.24 -18.92
N THR A 239 -22.42 -17.42 -18.92
CA THR A 239 -23.68 -17.70 -18.22
C THR A 239 -23.38 -18.53 -16.99
N SER A 240 -24.14 -18.30 -15.92
CA SER A 240 -24.05 -19.07 -14.68
C SER A 240 -25.41 -19.68 -14.37
N LYS A 241 -25.46 -20.99 -14.19
CA LYS A 241 -26.68 -21.69 -13.76
C LYS A 241 -26.41 -22.62 -12.60
N ARG A 242 -27.38 -22.79 -11.72
CA ARG A 242 -27.31 -23.71 -10.60
C ARG A 242 -27.95 -25.05 -10.96
N ILE A 243 -27.21 -26.14 -10.80
CA ILE A 243 -27.69 -27.51 -10.98
C ILE A 243 -27.44 -28.28 -9.69
N GLY A 244 -28.52 -28.58 -8.95
CA GLY A 244 -28.39 -29.17 -7.62
C GLY A 244 -27.71 -28.22 -6.64
N ALA A 245 -26.64 -28.69 -6.01
CA ALA A 245 -25.82 -27.92 -5.06
C ALA A 245 -24.68 -27.12 -5.73
N ALA A 246 -24.40 -27.33 -7.02
CA ALA A 246 -23.27 -26.75 -7.70
C ALA A 246 -23.65 -25.66 -8.72
N TRP A 247 -22.76 -24.68 -8.90
CA TRP A 247 -22.84 -23.66 -9.95
C TRP A 247 -22.03 -24.11 -11.16
N TYR A 248 -22.63 -23.99 -12.33
CA TYR A 248 -22.02 -24.27 -13.62
C TYR A 248 -21.91 -23.02 -14.45
N HIS A 249 -20.85 -22.92 -15.25
CA HIS A 249 -20.55 -21.81 -16.12
C HIS A 249 -20.34 -22.29 -17.56
N ALA A 250 -20.81 -21.51 -18.54
CA ALA A 250 -20.61 -21.72 -19.96
C ALA A 250 -20.45 -20.36 -20.67
N LEU A 251 -19.86 -20.34 -21.86
CA LEU A 251 -19.83 -19.14 -22.68
C LEU A 251 -21.25 -18.76 -23.12
N LYS A 252 -21.55 -17.46 -23.15
CA LYS A 252 -22.77 -16.96 -23.83
C LYS A 252 -22.63 -17.20 -25.32
N LYS A 253 -23.69 -17.73 -25.90
CA LYS A 253 -23.85 -17.86 -27.37
C LYS A 253 -24.14 -16.52 -28.01
#